data_c294a0435a609fa17e85b8012760e045
#
_entry.id   c294a0435a609fa17e85b8012760e045
#
_cell.length_a   1.000
_cell.length_b   1.000
_cell.length_c   1.000
_cell.angle_alpha   90.00
_cell.angle_beta   90.00
_cell.angle_gamma   90.00
#
_symmetry.space_group_name_H-M   'P 1'
#
loop_
_entity.id
_entity.type
_entity.pdbx_description
1 polymer ?
#
loop_
_entity_poly.entity_id
_entity_poly.type
_entity_poly.pdbx_seq_one_letter_code
_entity_poly.pdbx_strand_id
1 'polypeptide(L)'
;MTGDGVNDAPSLKKADCGIAVEGSSEAAQAAADIVFLAPGLSTIVLAIKTSRQIFQRMKAYIQYRIALCLHLEIYLTLSMIILNETVRVDLIVFIALFADLATVAVAYDNAHWEPRPVEWQLPKIWLISIILGVLLAIGTWIIRGTMYLPDGGIVQNFGSVQEILFLEIALTENWLIFVTRGGKTWPSWQLVGAILAVDVIATLFCLFGWLSGSPERDAIRDNFAQRSDGWTDIVTVVIIWLYSFGVTVVIAIVYFILNKVSWLNDLGRKKRSKKDTMMENMLGHLQKLAIEHEIDSKTGLDRYILAEKAADDEDDM
;
A
#
# COMPACT_ATOMS: atom_id res chain seq x y z
N MET A 1 -0.79 17.61 -23.23
CA MET A 1 -0.32 18.76 -24.04
C MET A 1 0.66 19.58 -23.21
N THR A 2 1.79 20.00 -23.78
CA THR A 2 2.75 20.89 -23.13
C THR A 2 2.87 22.15 -23.95
N GLY A 3 2.89 23.33 -23.32
CA GLY A 3 2.97 24.63 -23.99
C GLY A 3 3.55 25.70 -23.08
N ASP A 4 4.01 26.78 -23.68
CA ASP A 4 4.64 27.92 -23.01
C ASP A 4 4.01 29.28 -23.40
N GLY A 5 3.39 29.36 -24.56
CA GLY A 5 2.86 30.61 -25.14
C GLY A 5 1.38 30.88 -24.88
N VAL A 6 0.98 32.12 -25.11
CA VAL A 6 -0.42 32.53 -25.08
C VAL A 6 -1.25 31.75 -26.09
N ASN A 7 -0.65 31.42 -27.24
CA ASN A 7 -1.29 30.66 -28.32
C ASN A 7 -1.60 29.21 -27.93
N ASP A 8 -0.91 28.69 -26.94
CA ASP A 8 -1.09 27.29 -26.44
C ASP A 8 -2.24 27.19 -25.43
N ALA A 9 -2.66 28.30 -24.83
CA ALA A 9 -3.68 28.30 -23.78
C ALA A 9 -4.97 27.54 -24.15
N PRO A 10 -5.56 27.74 -25.38
CA PRO A 10 -6.75 26.98 -25.77
C PRO A 10 -6.49 25.48 -25.88
N SER A 11 -5.30 25.08 -26.36
CA SER A 11 -4.91 23.68 -26.53
C SER A 11 -4.61 23.02 -25.19
N LEU A 12 -3.97 23.75 -24.26
CA LEU A 12 -3.71 23.29 -22.88
C LEU A 12 -5.04 23.03 -22.15
N LYS A 13 -5.99 23.95 -22.26
CA LYS A 13 -7.30 23.80 -21.63
C LYS A 13 -8.15 22.66 -22.23
N LYS A 14 -7.92 22.32 -23.49
CA LYS A 14 -8.64 21.25 -24.20
C LYS A 14 -8.02 19.86 -23.98
N ALA A 15 -6.77 19.80 -23.57
CA ALA A 15 -6.07 18.55 -23.33
C ALA A 15 -6.64 17.82 -22.11
N ASP A 16 -6.52 16.48 -22.08
CA ASP A 16 -6.83 15.68 -20.89
C ASP A 16 -5.90 16.01 -19.71
N CYS A 17 -4.72 16.53 -19.99
CA CYS A 17 -3.77 17.09 -19.04
C CYS A 17 -2.93 18.15 -19.75
N GLY A 18 -3.14 19.42 -19.41
CA GLY A 18 -2.37 20.57 -19.87
C GLY A 18 -1.19 20.83 -18.96
N ILE A 19 0.01 20.99 -19.50
CA ILE A 19 1.23 21.25 -18.75
C ILE A 19 1.87 22.54 -19.26
N ALA A 20 2.01 23.55 -18.38
CA ALA A 20 2.79 24.74 -18.63
C ALA A 20 4.22 24.55 -18.10
N VAL A 21 5.21 24.91 -18.91
CA VAL A 21 6.63 24.82 -18.52
C VAL A 21 7.07 26.09 -17.78
N GLU A 22 8.23 26.04 -17.16
CA GLU A 22 8.83 27.21 -16.53
C GLU A 22 9.02 28.36 -17.53
N GLY A 23 8.70 29.59 -17.09
CA GLY A 23 8.77 30.79 -17.94
C GLY A 23 7.61 30.93 -18.91
N SER A 24 6.60 30.05 -18.85
CA SER A 24 5.40 30.16 -19.67
C SER A 24 4.59 31.40 -19.33
N SER A 25 3.82 31.91 -20.34
CA SER A 25 2.94 33.06 -20.19
C SER A 25 1.87 32.83 -19.13
N GLU A 26 1.40 33.88 -18.46
CA GLU A 26 0.30 33.82 -17.49
C GLU A 26 -0.96 33.14 -18.05
N ALA A 27 -1.24 33.38 -19.34
CA ALA A 27 -2.38 32.77 -20.03
C ALA A 27 -2.19 31.23 -20.16
N ALA A 28 -0.99 30.77 -20.47
CA ALA A 28 -0.66 29.32 -20.50
C ALA A 28 -0.74 28.70 -19.12
N GLN A 29 -0.20 29.38 -18.10
CA GLN A 29 -0.27 28.89 -16.70
C GLN A 29 -1.71 28.80 -16.18
N ALA A 30 -2.53 29.79 -16.48
CA ALA A 30 -3.94 29.81 -16.09
C ALA A 30 -4.79 28.72 -16.80
N ALA A 31 -4.36 28.28 -17.97
CA ALA A 31 -5.05 27.27 -18.77
C ALA A 31 -4.57 25.85 -18.49
N ALA A 32 -3.40 25.68 -17.86
CA ALA A 32 -2.78 24.40 -17.58
C ALA A 32 -3.28 23.77 -16.29
N ASP A 33 -3.31 22.42 -16.24
CA ASP A 33 -3.59 21.66 -15.03
C ASP A 33 -2.35 21.54 -14.12
N ILE A 34 -1.15 21.59 -14.72
CA ILE A 34 0.14 21.48 -14.03
C ILE A 34 1.07 22.59 -14.53
N VAL A 35 1.70 23.30 -13.60
CA VAL A 35 2.74 24.28 -13.90
C VAL A 35 4.06 23.81 -13.34
N PHE A 36 5.08 23.66 -14.19
CA PHE A 36 6.42 23.33 -13.74
C PHE A 36 7.21 24.59 -13.35
N LEU A 37 7.85 24.49 -12.17
CA LEU A 37 8.68 25.56 -11.64
C LEU A 37 10.17 25.32 -11.88
N ALA A 38 10.55 24.21 -12.51
CA ALA A 38 11.93 23.85 -12.82
C ALA A 38 12.12 23.75 -14.35
N PRO A 39 13.31 24.15 -14.84
CA PRO A 39 13.59 24.18 -16.26
C PRO A 39 13.69 22.78 -16.87
N GLY A 40 13.30 22.68 -18.13
CA GLY A 40 13.54 21.56 -19.00
C GLY A 40 12.44 20.53 -19.08
N LEU A 41 12.37 19.88 -20.24
CA LEU A 41 11.38 18.84 -20.55
C LEU A 41 11.59 17.54 -19.74
N SER A 42 12.77 17.36 -19.14
CA SER A 42 13.08 16.24 -18.23
C SER A 42 12.15 16.19 -17.01
N THR A 43 11.66 17.35 -16.58
CA THR A 43 10.68 17.48 -15.48
C THR A 43 9.37 16.76 -15.80
N ILE A 44 8.97 16.68 -17.06
CA ILE A 44 7.78 15.92 -17.51
C ILE A 44 7.95 14.44 -17.22
N VAL A 45 9.13 13.88 -17.49
CA VAL A 45 9.43 12.47 -17.21
C VAL A 45 9.36 12.18 -15.72
N LEU A 46 9.89 13.10 -14.90
CA LEU A 46 9.82 13.00 -13.44
C LEU A 46 8.35 13.05 -12.97
N ALA A 47 7.54 13.97 -13.50
CA ALA A 47 6.12 14.08 -13.16
C ALA A 47 5.35 12.80 -13.52
N ILE A 48 5.60 12.20 -14.69
CA ILE A 48 4.99 10.93 -15.08
C ILE A 48 5.38 9.80 -14.13
N LYS A 49 6.65 9.69 -13.76
CA LYS A 49 7.12 8.68 -12.80
C LYS A 49 6.45 8.86 -11.45
N THR A 50 6.45 10.09 -10.93
CA THR A 50 5.83 10.43 -9.64
C THR A 50 4.33 10.16 -9.64
N SER A 51 3.61 10.54 -10.69
CA SER A 51 2.17 10.28 -10.84
C SER A 51 1.86 8.78 -10.83
N ARG A 52 2.69 7.96 -11.49
CA ARG A 52 2.55 6.50 -11.49
C ARG A 52 2.85 5.88 -10.12
N GLN A 53 3.80 6.43 -9.37
CA GLN A 53 4.06 6.03 -7.99
C GLN A 53 2.87 6.35 -7.07
N ILE A 54 2.32 7.56 -7.19
CA ILE A 54 1.14 7.98 -6.42
C ILE A 54 -0.04 7.05 -6.72
N PHE A 55 -0.27 6.75 -7.99
CA PHE A 55 -1.33 5.83 -8.40
C PHE A 55 -1.15 4.43 -7.81
N GLN A 56 0.07 3.92 -7.79
CA GLN A 56 0.37 2.61 -7.21
C GLN A 56 0.15 2.59 -5.69
N ARG A 57 0.57 3.66 -4.98
CA ARG A 57 0.28 3.82 -3.53
C ARG A 57 -1.23 3.85 -3.29
N MET A 58 -1.97 4.62 -4.07
CA MET A 58 -3.42 4.74 -3.94
C MET A 58 -4.12 3.40 -4.20
N LYS A 59 -3.69 2.63 -5.19
CA LYS A 59 -4.22 1.29 -5.47
C LYS A 59 -4.00 0.34 -4.30
N ALA A 60 -2.79 0.31 -3.74
CA ALA A 60 -2.44 -0.51 -2.58
C ALA A 60 -3.27 -0.10 -1.35
N TYR A 61 -3.41 1.21 -1.12
CA TYR A 61 -4.22 1.75 -0.04
C TYR A 61 -5.70 1.36 -0.14
N ILE A 62 -6.30 1.50 -1.33
CA ILE A 62 -7.71 1.14 -1.53
C ILE A 62 -7.92 -0.36 -1.29
N GLN A 63 -7.03 -1.20 -1.80
CA GLN A 63 -7.10 -2.65 -1.60
C GLN A 63 -6.99 -3.02 -0.12
N TYR A 64 -6.06 -2.41 0.59
CA TYR A 64 -5.91 -2.52 2.04
C TYR A 64 -7.19 -2.10 2.76
N ARG A 65 -7.71 -0.90 2.46
CA ARG A 65 -8.87 -0.34 3.15
C ARG A 65 -10.14 -1.18 2.98
N ILE A 66 -10.38 -1.69 1.79
CA ILE A 66 -11.52 -2.58 1.54
C ILE A 66 -11.37 -3.89 2.34
N ALA A 67 -10.18 -4.49 2.34
CA ALA A 67 -9.94 -5.72 3.10
C ALA A 67 -10.15 -5.53 4.61
N LEU A 68 -9.73 -4.40 5.14
CA LEU A 68 -9.86 -4.00 6.54
C LEU A 68 -11.32 -3.84 6.97
N CYS A 69 -12.10 -3.09 6.18
CA CYS A 69 -13.54 -2.93 6.44
C CYS A 69 -14.26 -4.28 6.43
N LEU A 70 -13.96 -5.12 5.44
CA LEU A 70 -14.57 -6.46 5.34
C LEU A 70 -14.18 -7.36 6.51
N HIS A 71 -12.92 -7.30 6.97
CA HIS A 71 -12.46 -8.03 8.15
C HIS A 71 -13.31 -7.72 9.37
N LEU A 72 -13.39 -6.44 9.74
CA LEU A 72 -14.15 -6.01 10.91
C LEU A 72 -15.64 -6.33 10.78
N GLU A 73 -16.25 -6.04 9.63
CA GLU A 73 -17.68 -6.30 9.42
C GLU A 73 -18.02 -7.79 9.49
N ILE A 74 -17.24 -8.66 8.87
CA ILE A 74 -17.44 -10.10 8.93
C ILE A 74 -17.25 -10.60 10.36
N TYR A 75 -16.18 -10.17 11.03
CA TYR A 75 -15.92 -10.58 12.39
C TYR A 75 -17.03 -10.15 13.36
N LEU A 76 -17.42 -8.88 13.33
CA LEU A 76 -18.44 -8.33 14.24
C LEU A 76 -19.81 -8.94 13.97
N THR A 77 -20.21 -9.05 12.70
CA THR A 77 -21.51 -9.63 12.31
C THR A 77 -21.63 -11.08 12.77
N LEU A 78 -20.60 -11.90 12.51
CA LEU A 78 -20.61 -13.29 12.95
C LEU A 78 -20.55 -13.41 14.47
N SER A 79 -19.79 -12.56 15.15
CA SER A 79 -19.71 -12.54 16.62
C SER A 79 -21.09 -12.23 17.23
N MET A 80 -21.82 -11.26 16.67
CA MET A 80 -23.15 -10.92 17.12
C MET A 80 -24.15 -12.07 16.88
N ILE A 81 -24.10 -12.73 15.71
CA ILE A 81 -25.06 -13.80 15.36
C ILE A 81 -24.77 -15.09 16.14
N ILE A 82 -23.50 -15.47 16.27
CA ILE A 82 -23.14 -16.79 16.83
C ILE A 82 -23.00 -16.72 18.35
N LEU A 83 -22.37 -15.66 18.87
CA LEU A 83 -22.03 -15.55 20.28
C LEU A 83 -22.97 -14.62 21.04
N ASN A 84 -23.79 -13.84 20.33
CA ASN A 84 -24.60 -12.74 20.89
C ASN A 84 -23.74 -11.73 21.69
N GLU A 85 -22.50 -11.54 21.25
CA GLU A 85 -21.51 -10.64 21.86
C GLU A 85 -20.93 -9.72 20.82
N THR A 86 -20.52 -8.53 21.25
CA THR A 86 -19.82 -7.54 20.41
C THR A 86 -18.54 -7.11 21.09
N VAL A 87 -17.56 -6.70 20.26
CA VAL A 87 -16.40 -5.96 20.76
C VAL A 87 -16.89 -4.60 21.28
N ARG A 88 -16.31 -4.11 22.36
CA ARG A 88 -16.64 -2.81 22.94
C ARG A 88 -16.44 -1.70 21.89
N VAL A 89 -17.36 -0.75 21.87
CA VAL A 89 -17.36 0.32 20.87
C VAL A 89 -16.11 1.19 20.95
N ASP A 90 -15.61 1.46 22.15
CA ASP A 90 -14.38 2.21 22.39
C ASP A 90 -13.16 1.52 21.75
N LEU A 91 -13.04 0.19 21.86
CA LEU A 91 -11.97 -0.57 21.23
C LEU A 91 -12.05 -0.51 19.70
N ILE A 92 -13.25 -0.61 19.13
CA ILE A 92 -13.44 -0.49 17.68
C ILE A 92 -13.02 0.89 17.19
N VAL A 93 -13.35 1.95 17.92
CA VAL A 93 -12.93 3.31 17.60
C VAL A 93 -11.40 3.44 17.63
N PHE A 94 -10.73 2.84 18.61
CA PHE A 94 -9.27 2.88 18.68
C PHE A 94 -8.61 2.04 17.59
N ILE A 95 -9.17 0.88 17.22
CA ILE A 95 -8.69 0.11 16.06
C ILE A 95 -8.72 0.99 14.80
N ALA A 96 -9.86 1.63 14.53
CA ALA A 96 -10.00 2.51 13.38
C ALA A 96 -9.03 3.69 13.41
N LEU A 97 -8.85 4.31 14.58
CA LEU A 97 -7.92 5.43 14.77
C LEU A 97 -6.46 5.01 14.49
N PHE A 98 -6.04 3.86 15.00
CA PHE A 98 -4.68 3.36 14.80
C PHE A 98 -4.43 2.97 13.35
N ALA A 99 -5.41 2.33 12.70
CA ALA A 99 -5.33 2.04 11.28
C ALA A 99 -5.22 3.30 10.44
N ASP A 100 -5.98 4.35 10.76
CA ASP A 100 -5.90 5.64 10.05
C ASP A 100 -4.55 6.33 10.28
N LEU A 101 -4.02 6.30 11.50
CA LEU A 101 -2.72 6.88 11.81
C LEU A 101 -1.59 6.17 11.05
N ALA A 102 -1.62 4.84 10.98
CA ALA A 102 -0.65 4.06 10.20
C ALA A 102 -0.73 4.38 8.70
N THR A 103 -1.92 4.64 8.16
CA THR A 103 -2.11 4.91 6.73
C THR A 103 -1.57 6.26 6.27
N VAL A 104 -1.46 7.26 7.15
CA VAL A 104 -0.83 8.56 6.82
C VAL A 104 0.59 8.35 6.29
N ALA A 105 1.32 7.40 6.84
CA ALA A 105 2.69 7.11 6.42
C ALA A 105 2.79 6.46 5.04
N VAL A 106 1.71 5.88 4.50
CA VAL A 106 1.68 5.30 3.13
C VAL A 106 1.97 6.37 2.08
N ALA A 107 1.63 7.64 2.33
CA ALA A 107 1.93 8.74 1.42
C ALA A 107 3.43 8.91 1.16
N TYR A 108 4.27 8.54 2.12
CA TYR A 108 5.73 8.65 2.05
C TYR A 108 6.42 7.33 1.64
N ASP A 109 5.64 6.29 1.29
CA ASP A 109 6.22 5.00 0.93
C ASP A 109 6.95 5.01 -0.42
N ASN A 110 7.98 4.17 -0.53
CA ASN A 110 8.75 3.96 -1.75
C ASN A 110 8.01 3.02 -2.70
N ALA A 111 6.99 3.53 -3.40
CA ALA A 111 6.27 2.74 -4.38
C ALA A 111 7.06 2.59 -5.67
N HIS A 112 6.98 1.39 -6.27
CA HIS A 112 7.50 1.14 -7.60
C HIS A 112 6.64 1.88 -8.66
N TRP A 113 7.27 2.45 -9.68
CA TRP A 113 6.56 2.99 -10.82
C TRP A 113 6.54 1.96 -11.96
N GLU A 114 5.38 1.78 -12.57
CA GLU A 114 5.25 0.89 -13.73
C GLU A 114 5.62 1.67 -15.01
N PRO A 115 6.42 1.06 -15.94
CA PRO A 115 6.78 1.69 -17.20
C PRO A 115 5.56 1.97 -18.10
N ARG A 116 4.49 1.20 -17.93
CA ARG A 116 3.23 1.33 -18.67
C ARG A 116 2.17 1.99 -17.83
N PRO A 117 1.18 2.67 -18.45
CA PRO A 117 0.01 3.18 -17.73
C PRO A 117 -0.69 2.07 -16.95
N VAL A 118 -0.98 2.34 -15.70
CA VAL A 118 -1.68 1.37 -14.82
C VAL A 118 -3.18 1.58 -14.96
N GLU A 119 -3.90 0.51 -15.23
CA GLU A 119 -5.36 0.53 -15.32
C GLU A 119 -6.00 0.22 -13.96
N TRP A 120 -7.15 0.85 -13.70
CA TRP A 120 -8.01 0.49 -12.60
C TRP A 120 -8.71 -0.84 -12.91
N GLN A 121 -8.23 -1.91 -12.31
CA GLN A 121 -8.87 -3.22 -12.38
C GLN A 121 -9.75 -3.41 -11.15
N LEU A 122 -10.83 -2.64 -11.05
CA LEU A 122 -11.73 -2.66 -9.88
C LEU A 122 -12.21 -4.08 -9.52
N PRO A 123 -12.66 -4.93 -10.46
CA PRO A 123 -13.09 -6.28 -10.10
C PRO A 123 -11.97 -7.12 -9.48
N LYS A 124 -10.73 -6.96 -9.94
CA LYS A 124 -9.57 -7.63 -9.37
C LYS A 124 -9.29 -7.12 -7.95
N ILE A 125 -9.32 -5.79 -7.74
CA ILE A 125 -9.10 -5.18 -6.43
C ILE A 125 -10.13 -5.71 -5.44
N TRP A 126 -11.42 -5.69 -5.80
CA TRP A 126 -12.49 -6.19 -4.96
C TRP A 126 -12.32 -7.66 -4.59
N LEU A 127 -12.07 -8.53 -5.58
CA LEU A 127 -11.94 -9.95 -5.34
C LEU A 127 -10.77 -10.28 -4.42
N ILE A 128 -9.61 -9.67 -4.64
CA ILE A 128 -8.46 -9.86 -3.77
C ILE A 128 -8.75 -9.34 -2.36
N SER A 129 -9.34 -8.16 -2.24
CA SER A 129 -9.66 -7.56 -0.93
C SER A 129 -10.67 -8.40 -0.14
N ILE A 130 -11.67 -9.01 -0.81
CA ILE A 130 -12.62 -9.92 -0.18
C ILE A 130 -11.89 -11.16 0.37
N ILE A 131 -11.01 -11.76 -0.42
CA ILE A 131 -10.25 -12.93 0.03
C ILE A 131 -9.36 -12.57 1.22
N LEU A 132 -8.67 -11.44 1.18
CA LEU A 132 -7.81 -10.99 2.29
C LEU A 132 -8.63 -10.69 3.55
N GLY A 133 -9.77 -9.98 3.42
CA GLY A 133 -10.64 -9.67 4.55
C GLY A 133 -11.24 -10.91 5.21
N VAL A 134 -11.66 -11.90 4.40
CA VAL A 134 -12.15 -13.19 4.92
C VAL A 134 -11.04 -13.97 5.63
N LEU A 135 -9.82 -13.99 5.09
CA LEU A 135 -8.69 -14.66 5.73
C LEU A 135 -8.31 -14.00 7.06
N LEU A 136 -8.32 -12.68 7.14
CA LEU A 136 -8.14 -11.96 8.40
C LEU A 136 -9.22 -12.34 9.41
N ALA A 137 -10.50 -12.30 9.00
CA ALA A 137 -11.60 -12.68 9.87
C ALA A 137 -11.49 -14.12 10.37
N ILE A 138 -11.06 -15.05 9.53
CA ILE A 138 -10.77 -16.43 9.95
C ILE A 138 -9.64 -16.46 10.99
N GLY A 139 -8.57 -15.68 10.80
CA GLY A 139 -7.49 -15.54 11.78
C GLY A 139 -8.02 -15.11 13.15
N THR A 140 -8.78 -14.02 13.20
CA THR A 140 -9.39 -13.52 14.44
C THR A 140 -10.37 -14.54 15.04
N TRP A 141 -11.14 -15.27 14.22
CA TRP A 141 -12.01 -16.35 14.72
C TRP A 141 -11.25 -17.55 15.27
N ILE A 142 -10.09 -17.89 14.74
CA ILE A 142 -9.24 -18.98 15.28
C ILE A 142 -8.78 -18.61 16.69
N ILE A 143 -8.23 -17.40 16.89
CA ILE A 143 -7.81 -16.98 18.23
C ILE A 143 -9.00 -16.89 19.19
N ARG A 144 -10.12 -16.38 18.74
CA ARG A 144 -11.36 -16.35 19.51
C ARG A 144 -11.84 -17.76 19.87
N GLY A 145 -11.80 -18.68 18.93
CA GLY A 145 -12.21 -20.08 19.12
C GLY A 145 -11.35 -20.80 20.15
N THR A 146 -10.05 -20.53 20.24
CA THR A 146 -9.18 -21.13 21.24
C THR A 146 -9.56 -20.75 22.66
N MET A 147 -10.21 -19.59 22.86
CA MET A 147 -10.65 -19.13 24.17
C MET A 147 -11.82 -19.95 24.74
N TYR A 148 -12.53 -20.72 23.91
CA TYR A 148 -13.63 -21.61 24.34
C TYR A 148 -13.18 -23.04 24.66
N LEU A 149 -11.89 -23.36 24.51
CA LEU A 149 -11.36 -24.65 24.91
C LEU A 149 -11.35 -24.80 26.45
N PRO A 150 -11.49 -26.02 26.98
CA PRO A 150 -11.62 -26.25 28.44
C PRO A 150 -10.52 -25.61 29.29
N ASP A 151 -9.31 -25.47 28.74
CA ASP A 151 -8.17 -24.90 29.42
C ASP A 151 -7.84 -23.45 28.95
N GLY A 152 -8.75 -22.76 28.25
CA GLY A 152 -8.53 -21.42 27.73
C GLY A 152 -7.62 -21.32 26.50
N GLY A 153 -7.18 -22.47 25.95
CA GLY A 153 -6.36 -22.53 24.74
C GLY A 153 -5.05 -21.76 24.80
N ILE A 154 -4.70 -21.06 23.71
CA ILE A 154 -3.44 -20.29 23.62
C ILE A 154 -3.38 -19.15 24.65
N VAL A 155 -4.53 -18.67 25.11
CA VAL A 155 -4.66 -17.47 25.96
C VAL A 155 -5.06 -17.82 27.38
N GLN A 156 -4.69 -18.99 27.83
CA GLN A 156 -4.97 -19.51 29.14
C GLN A 156 -4.49 -18.56 30.26
N ASN A 157 -5.42 -18.17 31.13
CA ASN A 157 -5.18 -17.39 32.37
C ASN A 157 -4.67 -15.94 32.17
N PHE A 158 -4.79 -15.33 31.00
CA PHE A 158 -4.17 -14.04 30.74
C PHE A 158 -5.18 -13.00 30.20
N GLY A 159 -5.22 -11.84 30.80
CA GLY A 159 -5.82 -10.62 30.30
C GLY A 159 -7.32 -10.66 30.00
N SER A 160 -7.81 -9.60 29.43
CA SER A 160 -9.19 -9.48 28.94
C SER A 160 -9.28 -10.01 27.50
N VAL A 161 -10.33 -10.79 27.21
CA VAL A 161 -10.65 -11.26 25.86
C VAL A 161 -10.74 -10.10 24.87
N GLN A 162 -11.32 -9.00 25.30
CA GLN A 162 -11.50 -7.81 24.48
C GLN A 162 -10.17 -7.14 24.11
N GLU A 163 -9.23 -7.05 25.04
CA GLU A 163 -7.90 -6.47 24.80
C GLU A 163 -7.04 -7.33 23.91
N ILE A 164 -7.15 -8.66 24.06
CA ILE A 164 -6.43 -9.62 23.22
C ILE A 164 -6.89 -9.52 21.77
N LEU A 165 -8.21 -9.46 21.54
CA LEU A 165 -8.78 -9.28 20.21
C LEU A 165 -8.42 -7.92 19.63
N PHE A 166 -8.46 -6.88 20.44
CA PHE A 166 -8.01 -5.56 20.02
C PHE A 166 -6.58 -5.56 19.52
N LEU A 167 -5.67 -6.16 20.28
CA LEU A 167 -4.25 -6.22 19.90
C LEU A 167 -4.03 -7.05 18.62
N GLU A 168 -4.66 -8.22 18.54
CA GLU A 168 -4.54 -9.09 17.36
C GLU A 168 -5.05 -8.39 16.09
N ILE A 169 -6.25 -7.79 16.17
CA ILE A 169 -6.84 -7.07 15.05
C ILE A 169 -5.95 -5.88 14.66
N ALA A 170 -5.51 -5.07 15.62
CA ALA A 170 -4.65 -3.91 15.33
C ALA A 170 -3.33 -4.31 14.63
N LEU A 171 -2.66 -5.36 15.11
CA LEU A 171 -1.41 -5.83 14.52
C LEU A 171 -1.61 -6.37 13.10
N THR A 172 -2.60 -7.27 12.92
CA THR A 172 -2.84 -7.90 11.61
C THR A 172 -3.30 -6.89 10.56
N GLU A 173 -4.10 -5.92 10.96
CA GLU A 173 -4.54 -4.83 10.10
C GLU A 173 -3.39 -3.92 9.70
N ASN A 174 -2.57 -3.48 10.62
CA ASN A 174 -1.42 -2.63 10.32
C ASN A 174 -0.41 -3.34 9.40
N TRP A 175 -0.15 -4.62 9.63
CA TRP A 175 0.82 -5.38 8.82
C TRP A 175 0.29 -5.77 7.45
N LEU A 176 -1.03 -5.78 7.24
CA LEU A 176 -1.63 -5.96 5.93
C LEU A 176 -1.17 -4.89 4.92
N ILE A 177 -0.79 -3.68 5.39
CA ILE A 177 -0.22 -2.64 4.54
C ILE A 177 1.03 -3.14 3.81
N PHE A 178 1.92 -3.86 4.52
CA PHE A 178 3.14 -4.42 3.92
C PHE A 178 2.84 -5.47 2.86
N VAL A 179 1.76 -6.22 3.01
CA VAL A 179 1.32 -7.22 2.02
C VAL A 179 0.75 -6.55 0.78
N THR A 180 -0.17 -5.60 0.94
CA THR A 180 -0.90 -4.97 -0.18
C THR A 180 -0.03 -4.04 -1.01
N ARG A 181 1.04 -3.44 -0.44
CA ARG A 181 1.97 -2.62 -1.21
C ARG A 181 2.76 -3.37 -2.29
N GLY A 182 2.82 -4.70 -2.18
CA GLY A 182 3.60 -5.57 -3.06
C GLY A 182 5.10 -5.56 -2.74
N GLY A 183 5.79 -6.61 -3.17
CA GLY A 183 7.19 -6.87 -2.80
C GLY A 183 8.25 -6.30 -3.76
N LYS A 184 7.93 -5.37 -4.66
CA LYS A 184 8.87 -4.87 -5.68
C LYS A 184 9.93 -3.90 -5.15
N THR A 185 9.63 -3.20 -4.07
CA THR A 185 10.52 -2.22 -3.43
C THR A 185 10.52 -2.37 -1.93
N TRP A 186 11.61 -1.97 -1.27
CA TRP A 186 11.66 -1.91 0.19
C TRP A 186 10.76 -0.80 0.72
N PRO A 187 10.03 -1.04 1.83
CA PRO A 187 9.23 0.00 2.46
C PRO A 187 10.08 1.18 2.91
N SER A 188 9.51 2.37 2.92
CA SER A 188 10.19 3.54 3.48
C SER A 188 10.36 3.41 4.99
N TRP A 189 11.44 3.97 5.54
CA TRP A 189 11.66 4.00 6.98
C TRP A 189 10.53 4.73 7.73
N GLN A 190 9.92 5.72 7.09
CA GLN A 190 8.78 6.45 7.64
C GLN A 190 7.56 5.53 7.80
N LEU A 191 7.27 4.69 6.81
CA LEU A 191 6.17 3.73 6.88
C LEU A 191 6.43 2.67 7.96
N VAL A 192 7.63 2.08 7.98
CA VAL A 192 8.00 1.06 8.98
C VAL A 192 7.96 1.67 10.39
N GLY A 193 8.54 2.85 10.57
CA GLY A 193 8.58 3.53 11.86
C GLY A 193 7.19 3.91 12.38
N ALA A 194 6.30 4.39 11.49
CA ALA A 194 4.93 4.74 11.87
C ALA A 194 4.12 3.51 12.29
N ILE A 195 4.20 2.41 11.53
CA ILE A 195 3.49 1.16 11.87
C ILE A 195 4.01 0.61 13.19
N LEU A 196 5.33 0.51 13.37
CA LEU A 196 5.91 0.04 14.64
C LEU A 196 5.52 0.93 15.83
N ALA A 197 5.49 2.25 15.64
CA ALA A 197 5.07 3.17 16.70
C ALA A 197 3.61 2.93 17.11
N VAL A 198 2.71 2.75 16.13
CA VAL A 198 1.30 2.45 16.38
C VAL A 198 1.14 1.10 17.06
N ASP A 199 1.87 0.07 16.63
CA ASP A 199 1.84 -1.28 17.21
C ASP A 199 2.35 -1.28 18.67
N VAL A 200 3.40 -0.51 18.96
CA VAL A 200 3.90 -0.32 20.33
C VAL A 200 2.85 0.38 21.20
N ILE A 201 2.19 1.42 20.70
CA ILE A 201 1.14 2.12 21.43
C ILE A 201 -0.04 1.18 21.69
N ALA A 202 -0.51 0.42 20.69
CA ALA A 202 -1.57 -0.57 20.86
C ALA A 202 -1.19 -1.64 21.90
N THR A 203 0.06 -2.09 21.87
CA THR A 203 0.60 -3.05 22.85
C THR A 203 0.62 -2.47 24.27
N LEU A 204 1.03 -1.22 24.43
CA LEU A 204 1.00 -0.55 25.75
C LEU A 204 -0.43 -0.39 26.28
N PHE A 205 -1.39 -0.04 25.41
CA PHE A 205 -2.80 -0.01 25.82
C PHE A 205 -3.30 -1.37 26.31
N CYS A 206 -2.91 -2.44 25.62
CA CYS A 206 -3.26 -3.80 26.03
C CYS A 206 -2.57 -4.21 27.32
N LEU A 207 -1.27 -3.94 27.49
CA LEU A 207 -0.51 -4.29 28.70
C LEU A 207 -1.01 -3.60 29.96
N PHE A 208 -1.35 -2.33 29.85
CA PHE A 208 -1.77 -1.54 31.01
C PHE A 208 -3.28 -1.52 31.22
N GLY A 209 -4.05 -2.14 30.32
CA GLY A 209 -5.51 -2.16 30.42
C GLY A 209 -6.16 -0.78 30.37
N TRP A 210 -5.52 0.21 29.72
CA TRP A 210 -6.02 1.59 29.71
C TRP A 210 -7.36 1.76 29.02
N LEU A 211 -7.70 0.84 28.12
CA LEU A 211 -8.96 0.88 27.38
C LEU A 211 -10.09 0.13 28.09
N SER A 212 -9.77 -0.84 28.94
CA SER A 212 -10.77 -1.69 29.57
C SER A 212 -11.48 -1.04 30.75
N GLY A 213 -10.93 0.03 31.31
CA GLY A 213 -11.47 0.62 32.54
C GLY A 213 -11.47 -0.38 33.69
N SER A 214 -12.35 -0.21 34.67
CA SER A 214 -12.58 -1.23 35.71
C SER A 214 -13.02 -2.52 35.04
N PRO A 215 -12.49 -3.68 35.43
CA PRO A 215 -12.76 -4.95 34.77
C PRO A 215 -14.23 -5.31 34.85
N GLU A 216 -14.98 -4.83 33.85
CA GLU A 216 -16.36 -5.20 33.67
C GLU A 216 -16.37 -6.61 33.12
N ARG A 217 -17.16 -7.43 33.74
CA ARG A 217 -17.13 -8.88 33.55
C ARG A 217 -17.73 -9.25 32.20
N ASP A 218 -16.87 -9.60 31.26
CA ASP A 218 -17.34 -10.21 30.00
C ASP A 218 -18.11 -11.51 30.28
N ALA A 219 -19.15 -11.79 29.51
CA ALA A 219 -20.00 -12.98 29.70
C ALA A 219 -19.21 -14.31 29.59
N ILE A 220 -18.06 -14.30 28.92
CA ILE A 220 -17.18 -15.48 28.76
C ILE A 220 -16.32 -15.75 30.00
N ARG A 221 -16.30 -14.82 30.91
CA ARG A 221 -15.40 -14.81 32.06
C ARG A 221 -15.55 -15.99 33.01
N ASP A 222 -16.71 -16.57 33.13
CA ASP A 222 -16.95 -17.69 34.04
C ASP A 222 -16.17 -18.95 33.63
N ASN A 223 -15.67 -19.00 32.39
CA ASN A 223 -14.91 -20.12 31.84
C ASN A 223 -13.41 -19.88 31.77
N PHE A 224 -12.95 -18.66 32.05
CA PHE A 224 -11.52 -18.30 31.97
C PHE A 224 -11.08 -17.67 33.29
N ALA A 225 -9.97 -18.17 33.84
CA ALA A 225 -9.32 -17.55 34.98
C ALA A 225 -8.73 -16.21 34.51
N GLN A 226 -9.42 -15.14 34.79
CA GLN A 226 -8.98 -13.78 34.45
C GLN A 226 -8.21 -13.17 35.61
N ARG A 227 -7.16 -12.42 35.27
CA ARG A 227 -6.43 -11.62 36.23
C ARG A 227 -7.37 -10.54 36.80
N SER A 228 -7.42 -10.42 38.11
CA SER A 228 -8.34 -9.52 38.81
C SER A 228 -8.01 -8.04 38.59
N ASP A 229 -6.84 -7.72 38.10
CA ASP A 229 -6.30 -6.38 37.88
C ASP A 229 -6.55 -5.82 36.46
N GLY A 230 -7.15 -6.60 35.55
CA GLY A 230 -7.45 -6.19 34.19
C GLY A 230 -6.22 -6.07 33.27
N TRP A 231 -5.05 -6.40 33.74
CA TRP A 231 -3.81 -6.30 32.96
C TRP A 231 -3.56 -7.56 32.15
N THR A 232 -3.08 -7.39 30.94
CA THR A 232 -2.66 -8.50 30.08
C THR A 232 -1.21 -8.88 30.38
N ASP A 233 -0.92 -10.17 30.54
CA ASP A 233 0.44 -10.63 30.81
C ASP A 233 1.32 -10.46 29.54
N ILE A 234 2.59 -10.13 29.76
CA ILE A 234 3.58 -9.96 28.70
C ILE A 234 3.77 -11.22 27.84
N VAL A 235 3.61 -12.41 28.44
CA VAL A 235 3.68 -13.68 27.71
C VAL A 235 2.55 -13.79 26.70
N THR A 236 1.35 -13.40 27.06
CA THR A 236 0.19 -13.36 26.14
C THR A 236 0.43 -12.38 25.00
N VAL A 237 0.97 -11.21 25.29
CA VAL A 237 1.33 -10.23 24.26
C VAL A 237 2.31 -10.81 23.26
N VAL A 238 3.35 -11.48 23.71
CA VAL A 238 4.34 -12.14 22.83
C VAL A 238 3.67 -13.23 21.97
N ILE A 239 2.78 -14.03 22.55
CA ILE A 239 2.04 -15.06 21.80
C ILE A 239 1.16 -14.42 20.72
N ILE A 240 0.47 -13.32 21.04
CA ILE A 240 -0.38 -12.61 20.08
C ILE A 240 0.48 -12.01 18.95
N TRP A 241 1.63 -11.43 19.24
CA TRP A 241 2.55 -10.93 18.23
C TRP A 241 3.03 -12.05 17.28
N LEU A 242 3.41 -13.20 17.81
CA LEU A 242 3.84 -14.36 17.02
C LEU A 242 2.68 -14.91 16.17
N TYR A 243 1.49 -14.99 16.76
CA TYR A 243 0.28 -15.42 16.06
C TYR A 243 -0.06 -14.47 14.90
N SER A 244 -0.13 -13.18 15.17
CA SER A 244 -0.43 -12.14 14.18
C SER A 244 0.60 -12.13 13.04
N PHE A 245 1.87 -12.36 13.36
CA PHE A 245 2.92 -12.55 12.37
C PHE A 245 2.66 -13.78 11.49
N GLY A 246 2.31 -14.92 12.10
CA GLY A 246 1.95 -16.13 11.37
C GLY A 246 0.77 -15.94 10.44
N VAL A 247 -0.30 -15.29 10.89
CA VAL A 247 -1.47 -14.95 10.07
C VAL A 247 -1.06 -14.04 8.88
N THR A 248 -0.26 -13.02 9.14
CA THR A 248 0.22 -12.11 8.09
C THR A 248 1.07 -12.82 7.04
N VAL A 249 1.91 -13.76 7.45
CA VAL A 249 2.71 -14.58 6.51
C VAL A 249 1.81 -15.43 5.63
N VAL A 250 0.78 -16.07 6.18
CA VAL A 250 -0.20 -16.85 5.40
C VAL A 250 -0.90 -15.95 4.37
N ILE A 251 -1.35 -14.78 4.81
CA ILE A 251 -2.01 -13.79 3.94
C ILE A 251 -1.06 -13.31 2.83
N ALA A 252 0.21 -13.07 3.15
CA ALA A 252 1.22 -12.69 2.16
C ALA A 252 1.44 -13.78 1.11
N ILE A 253 1.49 -15.04 1.51
CA ILE A 253 1.61 -16.18 0.58
C ILE A 253 0.39 -16.24 -0.34
N VAL A 254 -0.82 -16.15 0.21
CA VAL A 254 -2.06 -16.16 -0.58
C VAL A 254 -2.10 -14.97 -1.54
N TYR A 255 -1.76 -13.78 -1.07
CA TYR A 255 -1.69 -12.57 -1.91
C TYR A 255 -0.71 -12.74 -3.08
N PHE A 256 0.47 -13.30 -2.82
CA PHE A 256 1.47 -13.57 -3.84
C PHE A 256 0.97 -14.60 -4.88
N ILE A 257 0.31 -15.68 -4.44
CA ILE A 257 -0.29 -16.68 -5.31
C ILE A 257 -1.39 -16.04 -6.17
N LEU A 258 -2.30 -15.26 -5.59
CA LEU A 258 -3.37 -14.59 -6.31
C LEU A 258 -2.85 -13.64 -7.39
N ASN A 259 -1.78 -12.92 -7.11
CA ASN A 259 -1.17 -12.04 -8.11
C ASN A 259 -0.44 -12.78 -9.26
N LYS A 260 -0.12 -14.07 -9.10
CA LYS A 260 0.44 -14.90 -10.18
C LYS A 260 -0.63 -15.53 -11.07
N VAL A 261 -1.88 -15.59 -10.63
CA VAL A 261 -2.97 -16.19 -11.41
C VAL A 261 -3.29 -15.33 -12.62
N SER A 262 -3.07 -15.87 -13.83
CA SER A 262 -3.25 -15.16 -15.09
C SER A 262 -4.69 -14.68 -15.31
N TRP A 263 -5.68 -15.53 -15.03
CA TRP A 263 -7.09 -15.19 -15.14
C TRP A 263 -7.45 -13.94 -14.28
N LEU A 264 -6.91 -13.86 -13.07
CA LEU A 264 -7.16 -12.74 -12.16
C LEU A 264 -6.50 -11.44 -12.67
N ASN A 265 -5.36 -11.56 -13.35
CA ASN A 265 -4.65 -10.44 -13.95
C ASN A 265 -5.38 -9.85 -15.16
N ASP A 266 -6.20 -10.66 -15.84
CA ASP A 266 -7.00 -10.21 -16.98
C ASP A 266 -8.40 -9.72 -16.55
N LEU A 267 -8.77 -9.94 -15.29
CA LEU A 267 -10.07 -9.54 -14.75
C LEU A 267 -10.19 -8.01 -14.70
N GLY A 268 -11.17 -7.48 -15.40
CA GLY A 268 -11.41 -6.03 -15.49
C GLY A 268 -10.45 -5.27 -16.40
N ARG A 269 -9.57 -5.96 -17.11
CA ARG A 269 -8.70 -5.33 -18.11
C ARG A 269 -9.52 -4.91 -19.31
N LYS A 270 -9.41 -3.65 -19.72
CA LYS A 270 -10.04 -3.20 -20.96
C LYS A 270 -9.42 -3.96 -22.14
N LYS A 271 -10.26 -4.55 -22.99
CA LYS A 271 -9.78 -5.11 -24.27
C LYS A 271 -9.13 -3.97 -25.05
N ARG A 272 -7.83 -4.09 -25.27
CA ARG A 272 -7.10 -3.08 -26.04
C ARG A 272 -7.66 -3.01 -27.46
N SER A 273 -7.87 -1.79 -27.93
CA SER A 273 -8.21 -1.56 -29.32
C SER A 273 -7.02 -1.96 -30.21
N LYS A 274 -7.30 -2.42 -31.43
CA LYS A 274 -6.23 -2.67 -32.42
C LYS A 274 -5.37 -1.41 -32.67
N LYS A 275 -5.98 -0.21 -32.56
CA LYS A 275 -5.25 1.05 -32.67
C LYS A 275 -4.27 1.26 -31.53
N ASP A 276 -4.66 0.93 -30.27
CA ASP A 276 -3.79 1.10 -29.11
C ASP A 276 -2.58 0.15 -29.18
N THR A 277 -2.81 -1.08 -29.63
CA THR A 277 -1.74 -2.07 -29.84
C THR A 277 -0.78 -1.63 -30.95
N MET A 278 -1.31 -1.08 -32.04
CA MET A 278 -0.50 -0.59 -33.15
C MET A 278 0.32 0.64 -32.73
N MET A 279 -0.28 1.57 -31.98
CA MET A 279 0.40 2.74 -31.44
C MET A 279 1.51 2.37 -30.46
N GLU A 280 1.27 1.41 -29.59
CA GLU A 280 2.26 0.92 -28.62
C GLU A 280 3.43 0.23 -29.33
N ASN A 281 3.17 -0.58 -30.35
CA ASN A 281 4.22 -1.20 -31.16
C ASN A 281 5.04 -0.15 -31.91
N MET A 282 4.40 0.88 -32.44
CA MET A 282 5.07 1.99 -33.12
C MET A 282 5.94 2.80 -32.16
N LEU A 283 5.42 3.13 -30.95
CA LEU A 283 6.18 3.81 -29.91
C LEU A 283 7.37 2.98 -29.44
N GLY A 284 7.18 1.66 -29.25
CA GLY A 284 8.26 0.75 -28.90
C GLY A 284 9.35 0.66 -29.98
N HIS A 285 8.97 0.75 -31.26
CA HIS A 285 9.90 0.79 -32.36
C HIS A 285 10.68 2.10 -32.41
N LEU A 286 9.99 3.23 -32.24
CA LEU A 286 10.61 4.56 -32.15
C LEU A 286 11.56 4.67 -30.97
N GLN A 287 11.21 4.08 -29.83
CA GLN A 287 12.07 4.07 -28.65
C GLN A 287 13.34 3.24 -28.87
N LYS A 288 13.24 2.11 -29.57
CA LYS A 288 14.43 1.33 -29.97
C LYS A 288 15.33 2.11 -30.89
N LEU A 289 14.76 2.76 -31.94
CA LEU A 289 15.52 3.58 -32.88
C LEU A 289 16.19 4.78 -32.17
N ALA A 290 15.53 5.39 -31.18
CA ALA A 290 16.10 6.49 -30.41
C ALA A 290 17.30 6.00 -29.55
N ILE A 291 17.21 4.81 -28.96
CA ILE A 291 18.30 4.21 -28.19
C ILE A 291 19.48 3.86 -29.11
N GLU A 292 19.21 3.26 -30.29
CA GLU A 292 20.25 2.95 -31.28
C GLU A 292 20.95 4.23 -31.74
N HIS A 293 20.19 5.29 -32.03
CA HIS A 293 20.76 6.57 -32.43
C HIS A 293 21.58 7.24 -31.32
N GLU A 294 21.17 7.09 -30.06
CA GLU A 294 21.94 7.61 -28.89
C GLU A 294 23.25 6.83 -28.72
N ILE A 295 23.25 5.52 -28.95
CA ILE A 295 24.44 4.69 -28.89
C ILE A 295 25.38 5.05 -30.04
N ASP A 296 24.86 5.20 -31.26
CA ASP A 296 25.66 5.58 -32.43
C ASP A 296 26.27 6.99 -32.28
N SER A 297 25.51 7.94 -31.70
CA SER A 297 26.01 9.30 -31.46
C SER A 297 27.12 9.31 -30.41
N LYS A 298 27.01 8.53 -29.33
CA LYS A 298 28.06 8.40 -28.30
C LYS A 298 29.31 7.73 -28.88
N THR A 299 29.13 6.65 -29.64
CA THR A 299 30.25 5.95 -30.28
C THR A 299 30.96 6.82 -31.31
N GLY A 300 30.20 7.65 -32.03
CA GLY A 300 30.75 8.63 -32.96
C GLY A 300 31.55 9.74 -32.26
N LEU A 301 31.04 10.23 -31.15
CA LEU A 301 31.72 11.26 -30.32
C LEU A 301 33.02 10.72 -29.69
N ASP A 302 32.99 9.48 -29.18
CA ASP A 302 34.19 8.83 -28.62
C ASP A 302 35.28 8.63 -29.68
N ARG A 303 34.89 8.24 -30.91
CA ARG A 303 35.84 8.14 -32.03
C ARG A 303 36.44 9.49 -32.45
N TYR A 304 35.63 10.54 -32.41
CA TYR A 304 36.08 11.90 -32.71
C TYR A 304 37.09 12.38 -31.70
N ILE A 305 36.82 12.22 -30.39
CA ILE A 305 37.71 12.58 -29.27
C ILE A 305 39.03 11.81 -29.34
N LEU A 306 38.98 10.51 -29.71
CA LEU A 306 40.20 9.69 -29.88
C LEU A 306 41.04 10.13 -31.10
N ALA A 307 40.40 10.52 -32.21
CA ALA A 307 41.08 11.03 -33.39
C ALA A 307 41.72 12.42 -33.13
N GLU A 308 41.05 13.29 -32.40
CA GLU A 308 41.57 14.59 -32.01
C GLU A 308 42.81 14.46 -31.10
N LYS A 309 42.78 13.57 -30.11
CA LYS A 309 43.95 13.27 -29.26
C LYS A 309 45.14 12.71 -30.02
N ALA A 310 44.85 11.82 -31.00
CA ALA A 310 45.93 11.26 -31.82
C ALA A 310 46.58 12.32 -32.72
N ALA A 311 45.83 13.30 -33.19
CA ALA A 311 46.36 14.42 -33.99
C ALA A 311 47.20 15.35 -33.13
N ASP A 312 46.78 15.65 -31.90
CA ASP A 312 47.56 16.51 -30.97
C ASP A 312 48.90 15.84 -30.57
N ASP A 313 48.91 14.50 -30.41
CA ASP A 313 50.14 13.75 -30.10
C ASP A 313 51.12 13.67 -31.29
N GLU A 314 50.70 13.86 -32.56
CA GLU A 314 51.54 13.94 -33.73
C GLU A 314 52.14 15.34 -33.94
N ASP A 315 51.50 16.40 -33.47
CA ASP A 315 52.02 17.76 -33.57
C ASP A 315 53.09 18.10 -32.48
N ASP A 316 53.17 17.31 -31.41
CA ASP A 316 54.15 17.47 -30.31
C ASP A 316 55.42 16.61 -30.53
N MET A 317 55.59 15.89 -31.65
CA MET A 317 56.82 15.17 -32.03
C MET A 317 57.57 15.87 -33.16
#